data_e34c7a90a11727e5f196a21fc6e0f840
#
_entry.id   e34c7a90a11727e5f196a21fc6e0f840
#
_cell.length_a   1.000
_cell.length_b   1.000
_cell.length_c   1.000
_cell.angle_alpha   90.00
_cell.angle_beta   90.00
_cell.angle_gamma   90.00
#
_symmetry.space_group_name_H-M   'P 1'
#
loop_
_entity.id
_entity.type
_entity.pdbx_description
1 polymer ?
#
loop_
_entity_poly.entity_id
_entity_poly.type
_entity_poly.pdbx_seq_one_letter_code
_entity_poly.pdbx_strand_id
1 'polypeptide(L)'
;MYLQTDRLILRPFEAGDLTRFSHINADPEVMRFFPAPQTSEETAQMLARWADKQTRYGYAFAAVETRHDKQLIGMAGLSRLEDGVPIAPCSEIGWRLTPSAWHKGYATEAARAWLAYGFDTLGLSEIFSYTPRLNLASQRVMQRIGMQHAQALDFEYPALPEGHELRPMVVYRLPSQTYVART
;
A
#
# COMPACT_ATOMS: atom_id res chain seq x y z
N MET A 1 -11.30 -7.01 -9.63
CA MET A 1 -11.80 -6.68 -8.28
C MET A 1 -12.09 -5.17 -8.23
N TYR A 2 -13.18 -4.77 -7.56
CA TYR A 2 -13.67 -3.39 -7.49
C TYR A 2 -14.28 -3.18 -6.11
N LEU A 3 -13.72 -2.28 -5.31
CA LEU A 3 -14.26 -1.94 -4.00
C LEU A 3 -14.72 -0.47 -4.00
N GLN A 4 -15.77 -0.19 -3.28
CA GLN A 4 -16.31 1.15 -3.15
C GLN A 4 -16.53 1.48 -1.67
N THR A 5 -16.13 2.69 -1.28
CA THR A 5 -16.35 3.25 0.04
C THR A 5 -17.24 4.49 -0.07
N ASP A 6 -17.43 5.22 1.00
CA ASP A 6 -18.22 6.46 0.97
C ASP A 6 -17.64 7.49 -0.02
N ARG A 7 -16.32 7.62 -0.06
CA ARG A 7 -15.64 8.68 -0.83
C ARG A 7 -14.74 8.15 -1.94
N LEU A 8 -14.41 6.85 -1.97
CA LEU A 8 -13.40 6.29 -2.87
C LEU A 8 -13.95 5.15 -3.72
N ILE A 9 -13.31 4.99 -4.87
CA ILE A 9 -13.35 3.82 -5.74
C ILE A 9 -11.95 3.23 -5.76
N LEU A 10 -11.86 1.93 -5.44
CA LEU A 10 -10.62 1.16 -5.47
C LEU A 10 -10.76 0.16 -6.60
N ARG A 11 -10.05 0.37 -7.70
CA ARG A 11 -10.20 -0.38 -8.95
C ARG A 11 -8.85 -0.80 -9.52
N PRO A 12 -8.80 -1.81 -10.40
CA PRO A 12 -7.59 -2.07 -11.17
C PRO A 12 -7.13 -0.81 -11.91
N PHE A 13 -5.82 -0.69 -12.11
CA PHE A 13 -5.28 0.37 -12.95
C PHE A 13 -5.71 0.14 -14.41
N GLU A 14 -6.02 1.22 -15.11
CA GLU A 14 -6.36 1.28 -16.51
C GLU A 14 -5.24 1.96 -17.31
N ALA A 15 -5.20 1.77 -18.62
CA ALA A 15 -4.16 2.35 -19.47
C ALA A 15 -4.09 3.88 -19.35
N GLY A 16 -5.24 4.55 -19.15
CA GLY A 16 -5.32 6.00 -18.98
C GLY A 16 -4.72 6.52 -17.66
N ASP A 17 -4.51 5.66 -16.67
CA ASP A 17 -3.98 6.06 -15.37
C ASP A 17 -2.46 6.30 -15.38
N LEU A 18 -1.74 5.72 -16.35
CA LEU A 18 -0.28 5.71 -16.36
C LEU A 18 0.31 7.12 -16.25
N THR A 19 -0.17 8.06 -17.06
CA THR A 19 0.37 9.43 -17.06
C THR A 19 0.22 10.10 -15.70
N ARG A 20 -0.98 10.04 -15.11
CA ARG A 20 -1.22 10.68 -13.82
C ARG A 20 -0.50 9.97 -12.68
N PHE A 21 -0.46 8.63 -12.70
CA PHE A 21 0.22 7.87 -11.66
C PHE A 21 1.75 8.01 -11.75
N SER A 22 2.31 8.17 -12.96
CA SER A 22 3.72 8.51 -13.15
C SER A 22 4.08 9.85 -12.53
N HIS A 23 3.22 10.87 -12.65
CA HIS A 23 3.45 12.15 -11.97
C HIS A 23 3.44 12.00 -10.44
N ILE A 24 2.57 11.16 -9.88
CA ILE A 24 2.56 10.88 -8.43
C ILE A 24 3.85 10.18 -8.01
N ASN A 25 4.34 9.22 -8.79
CA ASN A 25 5.56 8.47 -8.50
C ASN A 25 6.85 9.25 -8.78
N ALA A 26 6.80 10.29 -9.59
CA ALA A 26 7.91 11.21 -9.84
C ALA A 26 8.01 12.33 -8.80
N ASP A 27 6.98 12.54 -7.98
CA ASP A 27 6.95 13.59 -6.95
C ASP A 27 7.88 13.24 -5.78
N PRO A 28 8.95 14.02 -5.52
CA PRO A 28 9.89 13.74 -4.44
C PRO A 28 9.24 13.75 -3.04
N GLU A 29 8.19 14.54 -2.85
CA GLU A 29 7.47 14.59 -1.57
C GLU A 29 6.69 13.30 -1.32
N VAL A 30 6.07 12.75 -2.35
CA VAL A 30 5.40 11.44 -2.30
C VAL A 30 6.41 10.32 -2.05
N MET A 31 7.54 10.39 -2.75
CA MET A 31 8.55 9.32 -2.76
C MET A 31 9.63 9.47 -1.69
N ARG A 32 9.52 10.45 -0.79
CA ARG A 32 10.53 10.75 0.24
C ARG A 32 10.90 9.60 1.17
N PHE A 33 10.04 8.57 1.26
CA PHE A 33 10.29 7.35 2.04
C PHE A 33 10.55 6.12 1.15
N PHE A 34 10.87 6.35 -0.10
CA PHE A 34 11.30 5.34 -1.07
C PHE A 34 12.73 5.64 -1.51
N PRO A 35 13.45 4.66 -2.09
CA PRO A 35 14.86 4.87 -2.50
C PRO A 35 15.04 6.03 -3.46
N ALA A 36 14.11 6.23 -4.38
CA ALA A 36 14.10 7.35 -5.35
C ALA A 36 12.69 7.57 -5.92
N PRO A 37 12.40 8.75 -6.48
CA PRO A 37 11.30 8.95 -7.42
C PRO A 37 11.42 7.99 -8.61
N GLN A 38 10.27 7.63 -9.20
CA GLN A 38 10.21 6.69 -10.32
C GLN A 38 9.94 7.39 -11.64
N THR A 39 10.56 6.90 -12.69
CA THR A 39 10.27 7.30 -14.06
C THR A 39 8.91 6.75 -14.52
N SER A 40 8.42 7.25 -15.66
CA SER A 40 7.18 6.73 -16.28
C SER A 40 7.35 5.27 -16.71
N GLU A 41 8.55 4.89 -17.18
CA GLU A 41 8.84 3.51 -17.56
C GLU A 41 8.83 2.56 -16.36
N GLU A 42 9.49 2.93 -15.26
CA GLU A 42 9.47 2.15 -14.01
C GLU A 42 8.06 2.02 -13.44
N THR A 43 7.26 3.10 -13.54
CA THR A 43 5.85 3.08 -13.16
C THR A 43 5.05 2.10 -14.03
N ALA A 44 5.25 2.11 -15.35
CA ALA A 44 4.58 1.18 -16.26
C ALA A 44 4.94 -0.28 -15.95
N GLN A 45 6.22 -0.56 -15.71
CA GLN A 45 6.68 -1.90 -15.30
C GLN A 45 6.08 -2.34 -13.96
N MET A 46 5.95 -1.42 -13.00
CA MET A 46 5.31 -1.68 -11.71
C MET A 46 3.82 -2.01 -11.88
N LEU A 47 3.09 -1.26 -12.71
CA LEU A 47 1.68 -1.53 -13.02
C LEU A 47 1.51 -2.90 -13.70
N ALA A 48 2.40 -3.27 -14.61
CA ALA A 48 2.38 -4.59 -15.26
C ALA A 48 2.57 -5.72 -14.23
N ARG A 49 3.51 -5.57 -13.28
CA ARG A 49 3.70 -6.54 -12.18
C ARG A 49 2.46 -6.66 -11.29
N TRP A 50 1.76 -5.55 -11.01
CA TRP A 50 0.52 -5.60 -10.23
C TRP A 50 -0.62 -6.26 -10.98
N ALA A 51 -0.73 -6.05 -12.31
CA ALA A 51 -1.70 -6.74 -13.15
C ALA A 51 -1.45 -8.26 -13.17
N ASP A 52 -0.18 -8.70 -13.25
CA ASP A 52 0.19 -10.11 -13.14
C ASP A 52 -0.20 -10.68 -11.76
N LYS A 53 0.15 -9.99 -10.66
CA LYS A 53 -0.23 -10.40 -9.30
C LYS A 53 -1.75 -10.49 -9.13
N GLN A 54 -2.51 -9.55 -9.69
CA GLN A 54 -3.98 -9.60 -9.69
C GLN A 54 -4.49 -10.86 -10.39
N THR A 55 -3.88 -11.26 -11.48
CA THR A 55 -4.25 -12.48 -12.22
C THR A 55 -3.89 -13.75 -11.44
N ARG A 56 -2.69 -13.78 -10.82
CA ARG A 56 -2.18 -14.98 -10.12
C ARG A 56 -2.81 -15.19 -8.75
N TYR A 57 -3.06 -14.13 -8.00
CA TYR A 57 -3.47 -14.19 -6.58
C TYR A 57 -4.89 -13.67 -6.34
N GLY A 58 -5.55 -13.07 -7.34
CA GLY A 58 -6.87 -12.46 -7.20
C GLY A 58 -6.85 -11.06 -6.55
N TYR A 59 -5.68 -10.55 -6.16
CA TYR A 59 -5.51 -9.22 -5.56
C TYR A 59 -4.14 -8.61 -5.88
N ALA A 60 -4.10 -7.30 -5.98
CA ALA A 60 -2.89 -6.47 -6.09
C ALA A 60 -3.18 -5.05 -5.62
N PHE A 61 -2.16 -4.21 -5.53
CA PHE A 61 -2.36 -2.77 -5.34
C PHE A 61 -3.25 -2.20 -6.46
N ALA A 62 -4.19 -1.34 -6.07
CA ALA A 62 -5.22 -0.80 -6.93
C ALA A 62 -5.17 0.73 -6.98
N ALA A 63 -5.69 1.30 -8.05
CA ALA A 63 -5.92 2.73 -8.18
C ALA A 63 -6.93 3.20 -7.12
N VAL A 64 -6.65 4.33 -6.52
CA VAL A 64 -7.56 5.05 -5.62
C VAL A 64 -8.10 6.25 -6.37
N GLU A 65 -9.39 6.23 -6.63
CA GLU A 65 -10.12 7.29 -7.32
C GLU A 65 -11.14 7.90 -6.37
N THR A 66 -11.28 9.22 -6.37
CA THR A 66 -12.33 9.90 -5.61
C THR A 66 -13.67 9.76 -6.33
N ARG A 67 -14.74 9.51 -5.58
CA ARG A 67 -16.08 9.31 -6.17
C ARG A 67 -16.69 10.57 -6.76
N HIS A 68 -16.43 11.73 -6.15
CA HIS A 68 -17.11 12.98 -6.50
C HIS A 68 -16.61 13.62 -7.80
N ASP A 69 -15.31 13.56 -8.06
CA ASP A 69 -14.67 14.20 -9.21
C ASP A 69 -13.88 13.24 -10.11
N LYS A 70 -13.94 11.94 -9.78
CA LYS A 70 -13.29 10.86 -10.56
C LYS A 70 -11.78 11.04 -10.74
N GLN A 71 -11.13 11.69 -9.79
CA GLN A 71 -9.70 11.88 -9.85
C GLN A 71 -8.93 10.70 -9.28
N LEU A 72 -7.98 10.18 -10.04
CA LEU A 72 -6.96 9.27 -9.53
C LEU A 72 -6.06 10.03 -8.54
N ILE A 73 -6.07 9.63 -7.28
CA ILE A 73 -5.29 10.27 -6.21
C ILE A 73 -4.12 9.41 -5.71
N GLY A 74 -3.94 8.22 -6.27
CA GLY A 74 -2.83 7.34 -5.90
C GLY A 74 -3.19 5.86 -5.96
N MET A 75 -2.55 5.09 -5.09
CA MET A 75 -2.80 3.66 -4.95
C MET A 75 -3.01 3.25 -3.50
N ALA A 76 -3.79 2.20 -3.28
CA ALA A 76 -3.88 1.45 -2.04
C ALA A 76 -4.29 0.02 -2.33
N GLY A 77 -3.88 -0.93 -1.48
CA GLY A 77 -4.31 -2.30 -1.71
C GLY A 77 -3.55 -3.34 -0.93
N LEU A 78 -3.95 -4.58 -1.17
CA LEU A 78 -3.21 -5.76 -0.79
C LEU A 78 -2.30 -6.19 -1.94
N SER A 79 -1.16 -6.79 -1.62
CA SER A 79 -0.27 -7.41 -2.61
C SER A 79 0.37 -8.64 -2.02
N ARG A 80 0.59 -9.68 -2.83
CA ARG A 80 1.42 -10.81 -2.43
C ARG A 80 2.89 -10.40 -2.50
N LEU A 81 3.57 -10.45 -1.38
CA LEU A 81 5.01 -10.27 -1.26
C LEU A 81 5.65 -11.66 -1.28
N GLU A 82 6.42 -11.98 -2.32
CA GLU A 82 6.95 -13.32 -2.56
C GLU A 82 8.37 -13.47 -2.01
N ASP A 83 9.16 -12.41 -2.13
CA ASP A 83 10.57 -12.34 -1.75
C ASP A 83 11.04 -10.89 -1.51
N GLY A 84 12.34 -10.66 -1.47
CA GLY A 84 12.97 -9.34 -1.41
C GLY A 84 13.08 -8.72 -0.01
N VAL A 85 12.35 -9.23 0.98
CA VAL A 85 12.43 -8.79 2.38
C VAL A 85 12.25 -9.96 3.35
N PRO A 86 12.78 -9.86 4.60
CA PRO A 86 12.77 -10.98 5.55
C PRO A 86 11.39 -11.50 5.96
N ILE A 87 10.35 -10.70 5.85
CA ILE A 87 8.97 -11.10 6.20
C ILE A 87 8.25 -11.86 5.09
N ALA A 88 8.84 -11.96 3.88
CA ALA A 88 8.27 -12.72 2.78
C ALA A 88 8.44 -14.25 3.01
N PRO A 89 7.52 -15.08 2.48
CA PRO A 89 6.34 -14.70 1.70
C PRO A 89 5.13 -14.32 2.58
N CYS A 90 4.46 -13.20 2.28
CA CYS A 90 3.28 -12.76 3.03
C CYS A 90 2.30 -11.96 2.16
N SER A 91 1.12 -11.64 2.69
CA SER A 91 0.23 -10.64 2.11
C SER A 91 0.50 -9.31 2.79
N GLU A 92 0.84 -8.30 2.02
CA GLU A 92 1.08 -6.94 2.51
C GLU A 92 -0.08 -6.01 2.17
N ILE A 93 -0.29 -4.98 2.99
CA ILE A 93 -1.14 -3.84 2.70
C ILE A 93 -0.30 -2.57 2.60
N GLY A 94 -0.58 -1.74 1.58
CA GLY A 94 0.15 -0.49 1.37
C GLY A 94 -0.69 0.60 0.72
N TRP A 95 -0.19 1.82 0.77
CA TRP A 95 -0.81 3.02 0.17
C TRP A 95 0.26 4.04 -0.22
N ARG A 96 -0.06 4.80 -1.27
CA ARG A 96 0.70 5.95 -1.75
C ARG A 96 -0.27 6.92 -2.40
N LEU A 97 -0.42 8.11 -1.85
CA LEU A 97 -1.36 9.11 -2.31
C LEU A 97 -0.64 10.42 -2.65
N THR A 98 -1.18 11.17 -3.59
CA THR A 98 -0.74 12.54 -3.90
C THR A 98 -0.86 13.46 -2.68
N PRO A 99 0.02 14.47 -2.50
CA PRO A 99 0.00 15.37 -1.34
C PRO A 99 -1.36 16.05 -1.12
N SER A 100 -2.05 16.42 -2.20
CA SER A 100 -3.39 17.04 -2.13
C SER A 100 -4.47 16.14 -1.49
N ALA A 101 -4.22 14.83 -1.40
CA ALA A 101 -5.11 13.86 -0.77
C ALA A 101 -4.74 13.53 0.69
N TRP A 102 -3.62 14.07 1.20
CA TRP A 102 -3.18 13.80 2.57
C TRP A 102 -4.06 14.49 3.61
N HIS A 103 -4.00 13.99 4.86
CA HIS A 103 -4.74 14.50 6.01
C HIS A 103 -6.28 14.47 5.89
N LYS A 104 -6.83 13.90 4.79
CA LYS A 104 -8.26 13.75 4.55
C LYS A 104 -8.83 12.40 4.99
N GLY A 105 -7.98 11.50 5.49
CA GLY A 105 -8.38 10.16 5.94
C GLY A 105 -8.49 9.12 4.83
N TYR A 106 -8.23 9.46 3.57
CA TYR A 106 -8.38 8.55 2.43
C TYR A 106 -7.53 7.27 2.52
N ALA A 107 -6.28 7.37 2.99
CA ALA A 107 -5.45 6.16 3.19
C ALA A 107 -6.07 5.19 4.21
N THR A 108 -6.61 5.71 5.31
CA THR A 108 -7.28 4.91 6.34
C THR A 108 -8.56 4.27 5.82
N GLU A 109 -9.36 5.03 5.06
CA GLU A 109 -10.61 4.55 4.45
C GLU A 109 -10.35 3.44 3.43
N ALA A 110 -9.41 3.66 2.50
CA ALA A 110 -9.02 2.66 1.52
C ALA A 110 -8.46 1.39 2.19
N ALA A 111 -7.57 1.56 3.17
CA ALA A 111 -6.96 0.43 3.86
C ALA A 111 -7.99 -0.40 4.64
N ARG A 112 -8.99 0.22 5.28
CA ARG A 112 -10.08 -0.53 5.95
C ARG A 112 -10.90 -1.37 4.97
N ALA A 113 -11.25 -0.83 3.81
CA ALA A 113 -11.96 -1.58 2.78
C ALA A 113 -11.14 -2.78 2.29
N TRP A 114 -9.82 -2.60 2.14
CA TRP A 114 -8.92 -3.68 1.76
C TRP A 114 -8.73 -4.73 2.85
N LEU A 115 -8.67 -4.34 4.13
CA LEU A 115 -8.63 -5.31 5.23
C LEU A 115 -9.90 -6.15 5.28
N ALA A 116 -11.09 -5.53 5.15
CA ALA A 116 -12.34 -6.25 5.07
C ALA A 116 -12.34 -7.26 3.91
N TYR A 117 -11.95 -6.82 2.71
CA TYR A 117 -11.84 -7.70 1.55
C TYR A 117 -10.83 -8.84 1.78
N GLY A 118 -9.67 -8.53 2.36
CA GLY A 118 -8.61 -9.51 2.65
C GLY A 118 -9.05 -10.59 3.63
N PHE A 119 -9.72 -10.22 4.70
CA PHE A 119 -10.17 -11.19 5.71
C PHE A 119 -11.48 -11.87 5.33
N ASP A 120 -12.50 -11.11 4.91
CA ASP A 120 -13.86 -11.62 4.74
C ASP A 120 -14.04 -12.33 3.38
N THR A 121 -13.31 -11.90 2.34
CA THR A 121 -13.46 -12.44 0.96
C THR A 121 -12.30 -13.35 0.57
N LEU A 122 -11.06 -12.93 0.81
CA LEU A 122 -9.88 -13.73 0.45
C LEU A 122 -9.51 -14.77 1.50
N GLY A 123 -10.05 -14.69 2.72
CA GLY A 123 -9.75 -15.61 3.83
C GLY A 123 -8.29 -15.55 4.29
N LEU A 124 -7.63 -14.41 4.16
CA LEU A 124 -6.25 -14.26 4.60
C LEU A 124 -6.16 -14.45 6.11
N SER A 125 -5.19 -15.20 6.57
CA SER A 125 -4.98 -15.45 8.02
C SER A 125 -4.29 -14.28 8.71
N GLU A 126 -3.48 -13.51 7.98
CA GLU A 126 -2.71 -12.39 8.50
C GLU A 126 -2.33 -11.42 7.36
N ILE A 127 -2.28 -10.13 7.67
CA ILE A 127 -1.86 -9.07 6.75
C ILE A 127 -0.75 -8.26 7.41
N PHE A 128 0.32 -8.00 6.65
CA PHE A 128 1.49 -7.23 7.08
C PHE A 128 1.51 -5.85 6.40
N SER A 129 2.24 -4.93 7.01
CA SER A 129 2.66 -3.68 6.39
C SER A 129 4.02 -3.29 6.95
N TYR A 130 4.88 -2.72 6.14
CA TYR A 130 6.18 -2.23 6.60
C TYR A 130 6.50 -0.87 5.98
N THR A 131 7.34 -0.11 6.67
CA THR A 131 7.73 1.23 6.23
C THR A 131 9.03 1.64 6.90
N PRO A 132 9.83 2.56 6.33
CA PRO A 132 10.95 3.16 7.06
C PRO A 132 10.51 3.69 8.41
N ARG A 133 11.34 3.48 9.43
CA ARG A 133 11.08 3.94 10.82
C ARG A 133 10.74 5.43 10.89
N LEU A 134 11.30 6.23 9.99
CA LEU A 134 11.05 7.67 9.91
C LEU A 134 9.66 8.03 9.38
N ASN A 135 8.95 7.11 8.73
CA ASN A 135 7.63 7.37 8.14
C ASN A 135 6.51 7.26 9.18
N LEU A 136 6.45 8.22 10.10
CA LEU A 136 5.43 8.26 11.14
C LEU A 136 4.01 8.40 10.60
N ALA A 137 3.84 8.98 9.41
CA ALA A 137 2.53 9.14 8.79
C ALA A 137 1.90 7.77 8.45
N SER A 138 2.66 6.88 7.79
CA SER A 138 2.20 5.51 7.50
C SER A 138 1.97 4.71 8.78
N GLN A 139 2.85 4.81 9.76
CA GLN A 139 2.66 4.11 11.06
C GLN A 139 1.37 4.52 11.75
N ARG A 140 1.01 5.80 11.73
CA ARG A 140 -0.30 6.28 12.26
C ARG A 140 -1.50 5.69 11.51
N VAL A 141 -1.38 5.48 10.20
CA VAL A 141 -2.44 4.79 9.45
C VAL A 141 -2.52 3.33 9.87
N MET A 142 -1.39 2.62 9.94
CA MET A 142 -1.34 1.21 10.42
C MET A 142 -2.00 1.06 11.78
N GLN A 143 -1.70 1.93 12.73
CA GLN A 143 -2.31 1.94 14.07
C GLN A 143 -3.83 2.21 14.02
N ARG A 144 -4.28 3.18 13.21
CA ARG A 144 -5.70 3.52 13.07
C ARG A 144 -6.55 2.40 12.46
N ILE A 145 -5.94 1.56 11.63
CA ILE A 145 -6.62 0.38 11.04
C ILE A 145 -6.49 -0.87 11.91
N GLY A 146 -5.87 -0.76 13.10
CA GLY A 146 -5.81 -1.82 14.09
C GLY A 146 -4.58 -2.73 14.00
N MET A 147 -3.63 -2.42 13.12
CA MET A 147 -2.37 -3.18 13.04
C MET A 147 -1.50 -2.93 14.27
N GLN A 148 -0.77 -3.94 14.69
CA GLN A 148 0.14 -3.90 15.83
C GLN A 148 1.59 -3.95 15.35
N HIS A 149 2.47 -3.16 15.97
CA HIS A 149 3.89 -3.19 15.72
C HIS A 149 4.47 -4.56 16.15
N ALA A 150 5.05 -5.26 15.20
CA ALA A 150 5.68 -6.56 15.40
C ALA A 150 7.20 -6.38 15.50
N GLN A 151 7.67 -5.73 16.56
CA GLN A 151 9.07 -5.30 16.73
C GLN A 151 10.10 -6.41 16.47
N ALA A 152 9.79 -7.66 16.81
CA ALA A 152 10.68 -8.80 16.54
C ALA A 152 10.86 -9.10 15.04
N LEU A 153 10.04 -8.50 14.16
CA LEU A 153 10.10 -8.63 12.71
C LEU A 153 10.69 -7.39 12.03
N ASP A 154 11.06 -6.36 12.79
CA ASP A 154 11.74 -5.18 12.23
C ASP A 154 13.04 -5.61 11.55
N PHE A 155 13.37 -4.96 10.42
CA PHE A 155 14.53 -5.36 9.63
C PHE A 155 15.23 -4.17 8.98
N GLU A 156 16.44 -4.43 8.51
CA GLU A 156 17.20 -3.52 7.65
C GLU A 156 16.87 -3.81 6.19
N TYR A 157 16.36 -2.82 5.43
CA TYR A 157 15.94 -3.02 4.04
C TYR A 157 17.11 -3.43 3.16
N PRO A 158 17.11 -4.67 2.59
CA PRO A 158 18.30 -5.22 1.93
C PRO A 158 18.77 -4.46 0.70
N ALA A 159 17.85 -3.77 0.00
CA ALA A 159 18.17 -3.04 -1.22
C ALA A 159 18.84 -1.67 -0.98
N LEU A 160 18.96 -1.22 0.28
CA LEU A 160 19.60 0.04 0.63
C LEU A 160 20.98 -0.20 1.27
N PRO A 161 21.97 0.68 1.01
CA PRO A 161 23.30 0.57 1.60
C PRO A 161 23.26 0.70 3.11
N GLU A 162 24.27 0.13 3.78
CA GLU A 162 24.45 0.26 5.21
C GLU A 162 24.57 1.74 5.61
N GLY A 163 23.91 2.11 6.70
CA GLY A 163 23.86 3.50 7.18
C GLY A 163 22.86 4.41 6.48
N HIS A 164 22.17 3.95 5.46
CA HIS A 164 21.13 4.76 4.81
C HIS A 164 19.93 4.98 5.75
N GLU A 165 19.47 6.24 5.89
CA GLU A 165 18.43 6.63 6.86
C GLU A 165 17.08 5.91 6.69
N LEU A 166 16.73 5.50 5.47
CA LEU A 166 15.49 4.77 5.18
C LEU A 166 15.64 3.25 5.33
N ARG A 167 16.84 2.75 5.63
CA ARG A 167 17.10 1.32 5.73
C ARG A 167 16.40 0.64 6.92
N PRO A 168 16.33 1.25 8.13
CA PRO A 168 15.59 0.65 9.25
C PRO A 168 14.09 0.63 8.99
N MET A 169 13.51 -0.58 8.86
CA MET A 169 12.08 -0.79 8.64
C MET A 169 11.38 -1.23 9.92
N VAL A 170 10.19 -0.71 10.13
CA VAL A 170 9.26 -1.17 11.17
C VAL A 170 8.15 -2.00 10.51
N VAL A 171 7.84 -3.15 11.13
CA VAL A 171 6.83 -4.08 10.63
C VAL A 171 5.59 -4.03 11.50
N TYR A 172 4.44 -3.89 10.88
CA TYR A 172 3.12 -4.00 11.51
C TYR A 172 2.39 -5.21 10.95
N ARG A 173 1.58 -5.85 11.79
CA ARG A 173 0.77 -7.01 11.40
C ARG A 173 -0.63 -6.94 11.99
N LEU A 174 -1.56 -7.61 11.33
CA LEU A 174 -2.92 -7.81 11.80
C LEU A 174 -3.35 -9.25 11.50
N PRO A 175 -3.40 -10.13 12.51
CA PRO A 175 -3.98 -11.46 12.39
C PRO A 175 -5.51 -11.39 12.25
N SER A 176 -6.10 -12.29 11.47
CA SER A 176 -7.56 -12.36 11.26
C SER A 176 -8.34 -12.49 12.56
N GLN A 177 -7.79 -13.23 13.55
CA GLN A 177 -8.43 -13.44 14.86
C GLN A 177 -8.56 -12.13 15.67
N THR A 178 -7.73 -11.12 15.39
CA THR A 178 -7.76 -9.82 16.08
C THR A 178 -8.42 -8.72 15.24
N TYR A 179 -8.78 -9.06 14.01
CA TYR A 179 -9.48 -8.12 13.13
C TYR A 179 -10.92 -7.91 13.63
N VAL A 180 -11.27 -6.65 13.87
CA VAL A 180 -12.63 -6.22 14.15
C VAL A 180 -13.06 -5.30 13.02
N ALA A 181 -14.06 -5.73 12.25
CA ALA A 181 -14.65 -4.88 11.22
C ALA A 181 -15.16 -3.58 11.87
N ARG A 182 -14.54 -2.47 11.51
CA ARG A 182 -15.00 -1.15 11.98
C ARG A 182 -15.82 -0.53 10.84
N THR A 183 -17.12 -0.54 11.03
CA THR A 183 -18.07 0.22 10.21
C THR A 183 -17.75 1.70 10.20
#